data_b2d5ad79063c9688c56b62eaab16ae9c
#
_entry.id   b2d5ad79063c9688c56b62eaab16ae9c
#
_cell.length_a   1.000
_cell.length_b   1.000
_cell.length_c   1.000
_cell.angle_alpha   90.00
_cell.angle_beta   90.00
_cell.angle_gamma   90.00
#
_symmetry.space_group_name_H-M   'P 1'
#
loop_
_entity.id
_entity.type
_entity.pdbx_description
1 polymer ?
#
loop_
_entity_poly.entity_id
_entity_poly.type
_entity_poly.pdbx_seq_one_letter_code
_entity_poly.pdbx_strand_id
1 'polypeptide(L)'
;MNPNAPVSRREFAKQTVLAAAALAAGVPSVSAAPAAPWKIIAFSKPFDKLSPDDTADLVADVGWDGIECGVRTKAGHILPERVEEDLPKMAEALKKRGKTVEIVTTEITKLDPLAEKILRTCAKLGIKKYRFGFTKYTNDKPVADTVREQGAALKNLAAFNAEIGVQGGWQNHSGADYVGAPIWDVWTMIRDLDPKHIGMCFDIGHATLEGGLSWPIQARLMEPFYVAVYLKDFLWEKTAKGWQPAWCNFGEGAVQRNFLTNLKAGKFAGPLSQHHEYKTLGTGAEMIANMKKDLAKLCEWLA
;
A
#
# COMPACT_ATOMS: atom_id res chain seq x y z
N MET A 1 -30.47 20.01 46.80
CA MET A 1 -29.54 18.84 46.80
C MET A 1 -28.21 19.31 46.32
N ASN A 2 -27.14 19.06 47.04
CA ASN A 2 -25.79 19.54 46.71
C ASN A 2 -25.19 18.66 45.60
N PRO A 3 -24.85 19.18 44.40
CA PRO A 3 -24.36 18.40 43.26
C PRO A 3 -22.96 17.83 43.44
N ASN A 4 -22.27 18.11 44.55
CA ASN A 4 -20.88 17.70 44.80
C ASN A 4 -20.72 16.67 45.94
N ALA A 5 -21.75 15.90 46.29
CA ALA A 5 -21.60 14.87 47.30
C ALA A 5 -20.91 13.62 46.72
N PRO A 6 -19.90 13.03 47.37
CA PRO A 6 -19.21 11.86 46.84
C PRO A 6 -20.13 10.65 46.80
N VAL A 7 -20.25 10.04 45.61
CA VAL A 7 -21.02 8.82 45.40
C VAL A 7 -20.36 7.65 46.16
N SER A 8 -21.10 6.92 46.97
CA SER A 8 -20.56 5.79 47.70
C SER A 8 -20.21 4.62 46.80
N ARG A 9 -19.18 3.83 47.17
CA ARG A 9 -18.77 2.61 46.40
C ARG A 9 -19.93 1.67 46.12
N ARG A 10 -20.95 1.64 46.96
CA ARG A 10 -22.13 0.76 46.82
C ARG A 10 -23.12 1.28 45.76
N GLU A 11 -23.22 2.61 45.59
CA GLU A 11 -24.04 3.23 44.54
C GLU A 11 -23.36 3.17 43.18
N PHE A 12 -22.04 3.33 43.16
CA PHE A 12 -21.23 3.15 41.94
C PHE A 12 -21.34 1.70 41.42
N ALA A 13 -21.25 0.70 42.31
CA ALA A 13 -21.44 -0.72 41.96
C ALA A 13 -22.85 -1.03 41.43
N LYS A 14 -23.90 -0.40 41.95
CA LYS A 14 -25.28 -0.58 41.47
C LYS A 14 -25.48 0.06 40.09
N GLN A 15 -24.88 1.20 39.81
CA GLN A 15 -24.94 1.85 38.49
C GLN A 15 -24.18 1.04 37.44
N THR A 16 -23.06 0.42 37.80
CA THR A 16 -22.28 -0.45 36.91
C THR A 16 -23.01 -1.75 36.55
N VAL A 17 -23.75 -2.34 37.50
CA VAL A 17 -24.54 -3.56 37.26
C VAL A 17 -25.77 -3.26 36.40
N LEU A 18 -26.42 -2.10 36.55
CA LEU A 18 -27.54 -1.69 35.69
C LEU A 18 -27.09 -1.37 34.25
N ALA A 19 -25.89 -0.78 34.07
CA ALA A 19 -25.30 -0.56 32.75
C ALA A 19 -24.90 -1.87 32.04
N ALA A 20 -24.43 -2.89 32.80
CA ALA A 20 -24.10 -4.20 32.25
C ALA A 20 -25.34 -5.00 31.84
N ALA A 21 -26.46 -4.84 32.56
CA ALA A 21 -27.74 -5.51 32.24
C ALA A 21 -28.45 -4.91 31.02
N ALA A 22 -28.26 -3.60 30.76
CA ALA A 22 -28.77 -2.93 29.56
C ALA A 22 -27.99 -3.27 28.26
N LEU A 23 -26.72 -3.68 28.38
CA LEU A 23 -25.87 -4.14 27.27
C LEU A 23 -26.17 -5.63 26.88
N ALA A 24 -26.87 -6.39 27.72
CA ALA A 24 -27.21 -7.79 27.43
C ALA A 24 -28.53 -7.95 26.65
N ALA A 25 -29.31 -6.89 26.43
CA ALA A 25 -30.56 -6.92 25.68
C ALA A 25 -30.32 -6.38 24.25
N GLY A 26 -29.94 -7.29 23.35
CA GLY A 26 -30.16 -7.10 21.91
C GLY A 26 -29.24 -6.13 21.20
N VAL A 27 -27.92 -6.34 21.23
CA VAL A 27 -27.10 -5.90 20.11
C VAL A 27 -27.47 -6.83 18.94
N PRO A 28 -28.05 -6.34 17.83
CA PRO A 28 -28.17 -7.16 16.65
C PRO A 28 -26.77 -7.63 16.31
N SER A 29 -26.56 -8.94 16.18
CA SER A 29 -25.32 -9.47 15.63
C SER A 29 -25.14 -8.82 14.27
N VAL A 30 -24.22 -7.87 14.19
CA VAL A 30 -23.76 -7.38 12.89
C VAL A 30 -23.18 -8.62 12.24
N SER A 31 -23.96 -9.19 11.32
CA SER A 31 -23.45 -10.24 10.44
C SER A 31 -22.16 -9.68 9.87
N ALA A 32 -21.03 -10.33 10.18
CA ALA A 32 -19.76 -9.94 9.60
C ALA A 32 -19.97 -9.88 8.09
N ALA A 33 -19.78 -8.72 7.51
CA ALA A 33 -19.78 -8.60 6.06
C ALA A 33 -18.84 -9.68 5.51
N PRO A 34 -19.18 -10.36 4.39
CA PRO A 34 -18.30 -11.36 3.82
C PRO A 34 -16.92 -10.76 3.70
N ALA A 35 -15.91 -11.46 4.21
CA ALA A 35 -14.53 -10.98 4.22
C ALA A 35 -14.19 -10.47 2.81
N ALA A 36 -13.67 -9.25 2.71
CA ALA A 36 -13.25 -8.70 1.43
C ALA A 36 -12.32 -9.70 0.75
N PRO A 37 -12.43 -9.95 -0.58
CA PRO A 37 -11.61 -10.95 -1.26
C PRO A 37 -10.13 -10.60 -1.27
N TRP A 38 -9.75 -9.43 -0.78
CA TRP A 38 -8.41 -8.90 -0.79
C TRP A 38 -7.84 -8.68 0.60
N LYS A 39 -6.55 -8.94 0.74
CA LYS A 39 -5.79 -8.47 1.90
C LYS A 39 -5.60 -6.96 1.82
N ILE A 40 -5.94 -6.25 2.89
CA ILE A 40 -5.70 -4.82 3.02
C ILE A 40 -4.44 -4.62 3.85
N ILE A 41 -3.45 -4.00 3.25
CA ILE A 41 -2.14 -3.75 3.85
C ILE A 41 -1.79 -2.26 3.82
N ALA A 42 -0.72 -1.86 4.48
CA ALA A 42 -0.22 -0.51 4.41
C ALA A 42 1.25 -0.46 4.00
N PHE A 43 1.62 0.58 3.24
CA PHE A 43 3.01 0.91 2.98
C PHE A 43 3.66 1.45 4.24
N SER A 44 4.77 0.83 4.66
CA SER A 44 5.40 1.08 5.96
C SER A 44 6.21 2.39 6.05
N LYS A 45 6.30 3.16 4.97
CA LYS A 45 7.08 4.41 4.92
C LYS A 45 6.77 5.41 6.06
N PRO A 46 5.50 5.68 6.44
CA PRO A 46 5.21 6.65 7.51
C PRO A 46 5.71 6.24 8.90
N PHE A 47 5.93 4.96 9.11
CA PHE A 47 6.39 4.39 10.39
C PHE A 47 7.68 3.58 10.24
N ASP A 48 8.52 3.94 9.29
CA ASP A 48 9.78 3.24 8.93
C ASP A 48 10.86 3.31 10.03
N LYS A 49 10.61 4.04 11.12
CA LYS A 49 11.51 4.15 12.28
C LYS A 49 11.09 3.25 13.46
N LEU A 50 9.93 2.61 13.36
CA LEU A 50 9.49 1.69 14.41
C LEU A 50 10.31 0.40 14.38
N SER A 51 10.49 -0.21 15.54
CA SER A 51 11.05 -1.56 15.63
C SER A 51 10.12 -2.58 14.95
N PRO A 52 10.60 -3.78 14.62
CA PRO A 52 9.75 -4.83 14.07
C PRO A 52 8.53 -5.17 14.96
N ASP A 53 8.72 -5.21 16.28
CA ASP A 53 7.63 -5.50 17.22
C ASP A 53 6.64 -4.34 17.30
N ASP A 54 7.11 -3.07 17.41
CA ASP A 54 6.22 -1.91 17.41
C ASP A 54 5.46 -1.76 16.08
N THR A 55 6.12 -2.10 14.97
CA THR A 55 5.46 -2.15 13.65
C THR A 55 4.32 -3.18 13.63
N ALA A 56 4.59 -4.37 14.14
CA ALA A 56 3.60 -5.44 14.18
C ALA A 56 2.41 -5.09 15.11
N ASP A 57 2.67 -4.43 16.24
CA ASP A 57 1.64 -3.93 17.14
C ASP A 57 0.79 -2.83 16.49
N LEU A 58 1.41 -1.87 15.80
CA LEU A 58 0.71 -0.84 15.03
C LEU A 58 -0.20 -1.47 13.95
N VAL A 59 0.31 -2.42 13.17
CA VAL A 59 -0.44 -3.11 12.11
C VAL A 59 -1.66 -3.84 12.69
N ALA A 60 -1.49 -4.48 13.84
CA ALA A 60 -2.59 -5.17 14.53
C ALA A 60 -3.62 -4.18 15.11
N ASP A 61 -3.16 -3.08 15.70
CA ASP A 61 -4.03 -2.03 16.29
C ASP A 61 -4.86 -1.29 15.24
N VAL A 62 -4.28 -0.97 14.09
CA VAL A 62 -5.03 -0.36 12.98
C VAL A 62 -6.00 -1.35 12.33
N GLY A 63 -5.64 -2.63 12.26
CA GLY A 63 -6.48 -3.70 11.70
C GLY A 63 -6.09 -4.15 10.29
N TRP A 64 -4.92 -3.79 9.79
CA TRP A 64 -4.42 -4.29 8.50
C TRP A 64 -4.04 -5.77 8.55
N ASP A 65 -4.07 -6.45 7.40
CA ASP A 65 -3.66 -7.85 7.26
C ASP A 65 -2.14 -8.02 7.22
N GLY A 66 -1.40 -6.93 6.95
CA GLY A 66 0.06 -6.93 6.84
C GLY A 66 0.61 -5.61 6.33
N ILE A 67 1.82 -5.68 5.80
CA ILE A 67 2.52 -4.49 5.27
C ILE A 67 3.09 -4.70 3.87
N GLU A 68 3.27 -3.57 3.18
CA GLU A 68 4.26 -3.37 2.13
C GLU A 68 5.52 -2.81 2.78
N CYS A 69 6.56 -3.65 2.94
CA CYS A 69 7.78 -3.33 3.68
C CYS A 69 8.81 -2.66 2.78
N GLY A 70 9.31 -1.48 3.18
CA GLY A 70 10.38 -0.78 2.47
C GLY A 70 11.75 -1.41 2.71
N VAL A 71 12.38 -1.98 1.69
CA VAL A 71 13.79 -2.40 1.64
C VAL A 71 14.54 -1.43 0.72
N ARG A 72 14.91 -0.27 1.27
CA ARG A 72 15.46 0.87 0.51
C ARG A 72 16.43 1.66 1.37
N THR A 73 17.35 2.39 0.71
CA THR A 73 18.30 3.29 1.37
C THR A 73 17.64 4.50 2.02
N LYS A 74 16.55 4.99 1.42
CA LYS A 74 15.78 6.14 1.94
C LYS A 74 14.32 5.77 2.16
N ALA A 75 13.76 6.20 3.28
CA ALA A 75 12.36 5.95 3.66
C ALA A 75 12.01 4.45 3.60
N GLY A 76 12.89 3.62 4.12
CA GLY A 76 12.75 2.18 4.20
C GLY A 76 12.97 1.69 5.62
N HIS A 77 12.25 0.66 6.02
CA HIS A 77 12.44 -0.03 7.30
C HIS A 77 13.76 -0.79 7.37
N ILE A 78 14.22 -1.28 6.21
CA ILE A 78 15.33 -2.20 6.09
C ILE A 78 16.30 -1.65 5.03
N LEU A 79 17.58 -1.60 5.38
CA LEU A 79 18.61 -1.30 4.40
C LEU A 79 18.81 -2.50 3.46
N PRO A 80 18.95 -2.28 2.15
CA PRO A 80 19.12 -3.36 1.16
C PRO A 80 20.23 -4.35 1.51
N GLU A 81 21.36 -3.86 2.00
CA GLU A 81 22.54 -4.67 2.37
C GLU A 81 22.26 -5.59 3.55
N ARG A 82 21.31 -5.22 4.43
CA ARG A 82 20.95 -5.95 5.65
C ARG A 82 19.70 -6.81 5.51
N VAL A 83 19.21 -6.98 4.29
CA VAL A 83 17.92 -7.68 4.02
C VAL A 83 17.88 -9.10 4.61
N GLU A 84 18.98 -9.84 4.56
CA GLU A 84 19.06 -11.22 5.06
C GLU A 84 18.94 -11.32 6.58
N GLU A 85 19.32 -10.24 7.31
CA GLU A 85 19.25 -10.19 8.76
C GLU A 85 17.95 -9.57 9.27
N ASP A 86 17.49 -8.50 8.65
CA ASP A 86 16.42 -7.65 9.22
C ASP A 86 15.03 -7.96 8.66
N LEU A 87 14.92 -8.42 7.38
CA LEU A 87 13.63 -8.82 6.82
C LEU A 87 13.02 -10.06 7.53
N PRO A 88 13.82 -11.09 7.92
CA PRO A 88 13.31 -12.20 8.74
C PRO A 88 12.77 -11.74 10.10
N LYS A 89 13.42 -10.78 10.77
CA LYS A 89 12.95 -10.23 12.05
C LYS A 89 11.61 -9.53 11.91
N MET A 90 11.46 -8.71 10.85
CA MET A 90 10.19 -8.05 10.54
C MET A 90 9.08 -9.08 10.24
N ALA A 91 9.36 -10.07 9.41
CA ALA A 91 8.40 -11.11 9.07
C ALA A 91 7.96 -11.92 10.30
N GLU A 92 8.90 -12.25 11.19
CA GLU A 92 8.60 -12.99 12.42
C GLU A 92 7.77 -12.15 13.42
N ALA A 93 8.07 -10.87 13.59
CA ALA A 93 7.32 -9.97 14.46
C ALA A 93 5.86 -9.84 14.00
N LEU A 94 5.64 -9.67 12.69
CA LEU A 94 4.30 -9.63 12.11
C LEU A 94 3.58 -10.98 12.27
N LYS A 95 4.26 -12.09 11.99
CA LYS A 95 3.70 -13.45 12.12
C LYS A 95 3.20 -13.75 13.54
N LYS A 96 3.90 -13.30 14.59
CA LYS A 96 3.45 -13.43 15.98
C LYS A 96 2.10 -12.78 16.26
N ARG A 97 1.71 -11.78 15.46
CA ARG A 97 0.40 -11.10 15.52
C ARG A 97 -0.58 -11.55 14.44
N GLY A 98 -0.27 -12.65 13.73
CA GLY A 98 -1.08 -13.17 12.62
C GLY A 98 -1.07 -12.26 11.38
N LYS A 99 -0.04 -11.42 11.22
CA LYS A 99 0.15 -10.48 10.12
C LYS A 99 1.29 -10.92 9.20
N THR A 100 1.39 -10.29 8.02
CA THR A 100 2.35 -10.72 6.99
C THR A 100 3.08 -9.54 6.34
N VAL A 101 4.27 -9.83 5.77
CA VAL A 101 4.86 -8.97 4.72
C VAL A 101 4.33 -9.48 3.39
N GLU A 102 3.42 -8.74 2.77
CA GLU A 102 2.81 -9.13 1.49
C GLU A 102 3.61 -8.66 0.29
N ILE A 103 4.26 -7.50 0.42
CA ILE A 103 5.05 -6.87 -0.64
C ILE A 103 6.35 -6.34 -0.02
N VAL A 104 7.44 -6.44 -0.75
CA VAL A 104 8.68 -5.72 -0.44
C VAL A 104 8.87 -4.60 -1.47
N THR A 105 8.93 -3.36 -1.00
CA THR A 105 9.25 -2.20 -1.85
C THR A 105 10.74 -2.01 -1.95
N THR A 106 11.29 -1.99 -3.16
CA THR A 106 12.72 -1.99 -3.43
C THR A 106 13.16 -0.78 -4.27
N GLU A 107 14.48 -0.69 -4.49
CA GLU A 107 15.12 0.22 -5.46
C GLU A 107 15.60 -0.54 -6.71
N ILE A 108 15.18 -1.78 -6.91
CA ILE A 108 15.58 -2.64 -8.02
C ILE A 108 14.99 -2.11 -9.33
N THR A 109 15.85 -1.79 -10.29
CA THR A 109 15.47 -1.42 -11.66
C THR A 109 16.05 -2.39 -12.71
N LYS A 110 17.01 -3.22 -12.30
CA LYS A 110 17.65 -4.27 -13.10
C LYS A 110 18.14 -5.40 -12.20
N LEU A 111 18.44 -6.55 -12.77
CA LEU A 111 19.06 -7.64 -12.07
C LEU A 111 20.55 -7.36 -11.84
N ASP A 112 20.97 -7.34 -10.58
CA ASP A 112 22.35 -7.26 -10.12
C ASP A 112 22.53 -8.09 -8.84
N PRO A 113 23.73 -8.27 -8.29
CA PRO A 113 23.95 -9.11 -7.11
C PRO A 113 23.14 -8.71 -5.87
N LEU A 114 22.89 -7.41 -5.67
CA LEU A 114 22.09 -6.92 -4.55
C LEU A 114 20.59 -7.20 -4.78
N ALA A 115 20.10 -7.00 -5.99
CA ALA A 115 18.74 -7.36 -6.39
C ALA A 115 18.51 -8.87 -6.20
N GLU A 116 19.43 -9.71 -6.66
CA GLU A 116 19.35 -11.16 -6.48
C GLU A 116 19.29 -11.54 -5.00
N LYS A 117 20.15 -10.99 -4.15
CA LYS A 117 20.17 -11.19 -2.71
C LYS A 117 18.83 -10.84 -2.06
N ILE A 118 18.25 -9.65 -2.38
CA ILE A 118 16.97 -9.22 -1.86
C ILE A 118 15.87 -10.19 -2.26
N LEU A 119 15.77 -10.52 -3.57
CA LEU A 119 14.68 -11.34 -4.08
C LEU A 119 14.76 -12.79 -3.63
N ARG A 120 15.97 -13.39 -3.52
CA ARG A 120 16.14 -14.72 -2.93
C ARG A 120 15.79 -14.75 -1.44
N THR A 121 16.06 -13.67 -0.70
CA THR A 121 15.63 -13.54 0.70
C THR A 121 14.11 -13.47 0.80
N CYS A 122 13.44 -12.69 -0.06
CA CYS A 122 11.98 -12.67 -0.14
C CYS A 122 11.42 -14.07 -0.42
N ALA A 123 11.94 -14.76 -1.43
CA ALA A 123 11.49 -16.12 -1.80
C ALA A 123 11.64 -17.12 -0.64
N LYS A 124 12.77 -17.11 0.07
CA LYS A 124 13.00 -17.95 1.26
C LYS A 124 11.99 -17.73 2.36
N LEU A 125 11.53 -16.48 2.54
CA LEU A 125 10.55 -16.09 3.55
C LEU A 125 9.08 -16.29 3.07
N GLY A 126 8.89 -16.76 1.84
CA GLY A 126 7.57 -16.93 1.25
C GLY A 126 6.91 -15.63 0.77
N ILE A 127 7.65 -14.52 0.75
CA ILE A 127 7.19 -13.23 0.22
C ILE A 127 7.25 -13.28 -1.31
N LYS A 128 6.09 -13.29 -1.94
CA LYS A 128 5.96 -13.54 -3.39
C LYS A 128 5.91 -12.30 -4.26
N LYS A 129 5.77 -11.11 -3.67
CA LYS A 129 5.59 -9.87 -4.42
C LYS A 129 6.61 -8.82 -4.00
N TYR A 130 7.10 -8.07 -4.99
CA TYR A 130 7.93 -6.89 -4.73
C TYR A 130 7.60 -5.77 -5.71
N ARG A 131 7.86 -4.52 -5.28
CA ARG A 131 7.76 -3.33 -6.11
C ARG A 131 9.14 -2.92 -6.60
N PHE A 132 9.26 -2.58 -7.88
CA PHE A 132 10.47 -2.01 -8.48
C PHE A 132 10.83 -0.65 -7.91
N GLY A 133 12.09 -0.26 -8.08
CA GLY A 133 12.56 1.12 -7.96
C GLY A 133 12.05 1.98 -9.13
N PHE A 134 12.33 3.28 -9.03
CA PHE A 134 11.93 4.22 -10.07
C PHE A 134 13.04 4.46 -11.10
N THR A 135 12.66 4.54 -12.36
CA THR A 135 13.49 5.04 -13.44
C THR A 135 12.97 6.42 -13.85
N LYS A 136 13.87 7.32 -14.20
CA LYS A 136 13.54 8.67 -14.64
C LYS A 136 13.99 8.91 -16.06
N TYR A 137 13.21 9.71 -16.77
CA TYR A 137 13.65 10.31 -18.03
C TYR A 137 14.68 11.39 -17.74
N THR A 138 15.68 11.53 -18.61
CA THR A 138 16.70 12.57 -18.54
C THR A 138 16.72 13.33 -19.85
N ASN A 139 17.19 14.59 -19.82
CA ASN A 139 17.18 15.45 -21.02
C ASN A 139 18.26 15.08 -22.05
N ASP A 140 19.26 14.32 -21.66
CA ASP A 140 20.37 13.87 -22.49
C ASP A 140 20.08 12.56 -23.25
N LYS A 141 18.92 11.95 -23.02
CA LYS A 141 18.55 10.67 -23.63
C LYS A 141 17.16 10.72 -24.26
N PRO A 142 16.98 10.18 -25.49
CA PRO A 142 15.66 10.03 -26.07
C PRO A 142 14.72 9.19 -25.20
N VAL A 143 13.49 9.64 -25.01
CA VAL A 143 12.46 8.94 -24.21
C VAL A 143 12.28 7.49 -24.65
N ALA A 144 12.21 7.24 -25.95
CA ALA A 144 12.05 5.90 -26.50
C ALA A 144 13.21 4.95 -26.12
N ASP A 145 14.42 5.49 -26.00
CA ASP A 145 15.61 4.70 -25.63
C ASP A 145 15.56 4.28 -24.17
N THR A 146 15.11 5.17 -23.27
CA THR A 146 14.90 4.86 -21.86
C THR A 146 13.86 3.75 -21.69
N VAL A 147 12.73 3.82 -22.40
CA VAL A 147 11.67 2.80 -22.38
C VAL A 147 12.21 1.45 -22.90
N ARG A 148 12.97 1.47 -24.02
CA ARG A 148 13.55 0.26 -24.61
C ARG A 148 14.55 -0.43 -23.66
N GLU A 149 15.45 0.32 -23.06
CA GLU A 149 16.46 -0.20 -22.14
C GLU A 149 15.83 -0.75 -20.86
N GLN A 150 14.88 -0.03 -20.31
CA GLN A 150 14.16 -0.51 -19.12
C GLN A 150 13.35 -1.77 -19.45
N GLY A 151 12.72 -1.84 -20.62
CA GLY A 151 12.04 -3.05 -21.09
C GLY A 151 12.98 -4.26 -21.20
N ALA A 152 14.22 -4.06 -21.68
CA ALA A 152 15.24 -5.10 -21.72
C ALA A 152 15.65 -5.56 -20.31
N ALA A 153 15.82 -4.62 -19.37
CA ALA A 153 16.12 -4.95 -17.97
C ALA A 153 14.99 -5.77 -17.31
N LEU A 154 13.72 -5.43 -17.61
CA LEU A 154 12.56 -6.18 -17.11
C LEU A 154 12.47 -7.60 -17.67
N LYS A 155 12.92 -7.85 -18.90
CA LYS A 155 13.00 -9.24 -19.46
C LYS A 155 13.94 -10.12 -18.65
N ASN A 156 15.10 -9.58 -18.24
CA ASN A 156 16.06 -10.31 -17.40
C ASN A 156 15.48 -10.58 -16.00
N LEU A 157 14.82 -9.59 -15.42
CA LEU A 157 14.11 -9.75 -14.14
C LEU A 157 12.96 -10.75 -14.25
N ALA A 158 12.22 -10.79 -15.36
CA ALA A 158 11.15 -11.76 -15.58
C ALA A 158 11.66 -13.20 -15.54
N ALA A 159 12.78 -13.48 -16.22
CA ALA A 159 13.40 -14.79 -16.22
C ALA A 159 13.85 -15.21 -14.81
N PHE A 160 14.50 -14.31 -14.09
CA PHE A 160 14.92 -14.56 -12.71
C PHE A 160 13.73 -14.75 -11.76
N ASN A 161 12.69 -13.92 -11.89
CA ASN A 161 11.46 -14.04 -11.10
C ASN A 161 10.77 -15.39 -11.31
N ALA A 162 10.77 -15.90 -12.58
CA ALA A 162 10.26 -17.22 -12.91
C ALA A 162 11.05 -18.32 -12.20
N GLU A 163 12.38 -18.23 -12.17
CA GLU A 163 13.26 -19.19 -11.51
C GLU A 163 12.96 -19.30 -10.02
N ILE A 164 12.82 -18.17 -9.32
CA ILE A 164 12.68 -18.15 -7.86
C ILE A 164 11.24 -18.06 -7.36
N GLY A 165 10.26 -17.96 -8.26
CA GLY A 165 8.84 -17.95 -7.93
C GLY A 165 8.34 -16.68 -7.25
N VAL A 166 8.81 -15.50 -7.70
CA VAL A 166 8.35 -14.18 -7.25
C VAL A 166 7.75 -13.38 -8.40
N GLN A 167 7.06 -12.28 -8.08
CA GLN A 167 6.41 -11.38 -9.04
C GLN A 167 6.80 -9.95 -8.74
N GLY A 168 7.38 -9.25 -9.71
CA GLY A 168 7.71 -7.84 -9.61
C GLY A 168 6.61 -6.95 -10.19
N GLY A 169 6.32 -5.82 -9.52
CA GLY A 169 5.35 -4.84 -9.98
C GLY A 169 5.96 -3.45 -10.17
N TRP A 170 5.71 -2.84 -11.34
CA TRP A 170 6.03 -1.44 -11.59
C TRP A 170 4.97 -0.53 -10.98
N GLN A 171 5.34 0.46 -10.16
CA GLN A 171 4.39 1.48 -9.73
C GLN A 171 4.35 2.63 -10.73
N ASN A 172 3.16 2.98 -11.27
CA ASN A 172 2.97 4.28 -11.91
C ASN A 172 3.12 5.38 -10.85
N HIS A 173 3.89 6.42 -11.18
CA HIS A 173 4.17 7.52 -10.27
C HIS A 173 4.04 8.86 -10.98
N SER A 174 3.35 9.83 -10.37
CA SER A 174 3.22 11.17 -10.92
C SER A 174 4.53 11.94 -10.87
N GLY A 175 4.73 12.80 -11.86
CA GLY A 175 5.89 13.69 -11.96
C GLY A 175 6.44 13.76 -13.38
N ALA A 176 6.99 14.91 -13.73
CA ALA A 176 7.39 15.26 -15.10
C ALA A 176 8.44 14.33 -15.71
N ASP A 177 9.24 13.66 -14.89
CA ASP A 177 10.38 12.86 -15.32
C ASP A 177 10.27 11.35 -14.98
N TYR A 178 9.14 10.89 -14.39
CA TYR A 178 9.00 9.49 -14.05
C TYR A 178 8.59 8.62 -15.24
N VAL A 179 9.33 7.53 -15.46
CA VAL A 179 8.85 6.42 -16.29
C VAL A 179 7.66 5.78 -15.57
N GLY A 180 6.52 5.72 -16.23
CA GLY A 180 5.27 5.25 -15.66
C GLY A 180 4.31 6.36 -15.24
N ALA A 181 4.67 7.65 -15.35
CA ALA A 181 3.71 8.74 -15.25
C ALA A 181 2.69 8.65 -16.40
N PRO A 182 3.09 8.61 -17.67
CA PRO A 182 2.16 8.42 -18.80
C PRO A 182 1.79 6.95 -19.03
N ILE A 183 1.63 6.14 -18.10
CA ILE A 183 1.34 4.68 -18.00
C ILE A 183 1.57 3.82 -19.27
N TRP A 184 1.40 4.39 -20.46
CA TRP A 184 1.60 3.73 -21.77
C TRP A 184 3.05 3.28 -22.00
N ASP A 185 4.00 3.95 -21.37
CA ASP A 185 5.41 3.56 -21.37
C ASP A 185 5.62 2.25 -20.62
N VAL A 186 5.00 2.08 -19.44
CA VAL A 186 5.00 0.82 -18.68
C VAL A 186 4.34 -0.29 -19.49
N TRP A 187 3.16 -0.02 -20.06
CA TRP A 187 2.48 -1.01 -20.90
C TRP A 187 3.37 -1.45 -22.07
N THR A 188 4.08 -0.52 -22.72
CA THR A 188 5.02 -0.84 -23.81
C THR A 188 6.15 -1.75 -23.35
N MET A 189 6.64 -1.59 -22.12
CA MET A 189 7.71 -2.41 -21.57
C MET A 189 7.27 -3.82 -21.16
N ILE A 190 6.02 -3.99 -20.68
CA ILE A 190 5.59 -5.25 -20.04
C ILE A 190 4.55 -6.05 -20.81
N ARG A 191 3.91 -5.50 -21.84
CA ARG A 191 2.78 -6.14 -22.56
C ARG A 191 3.09 -7.53 -23.12
N ASP A 192 4.36 -7.79 -23.45
CA ASP A 192 4.82 -9.07 -24.03
C ASP A 192 5.48 -9.98 -22.96
N LEU A 193 5.44 -9.61 -21.69
CA LEU A 193 5.95 -10.41 -20.56
C LEU A 193 4.82 -11.17 -19.88
N ASP A 194 5.15 -12.33 -19.26
CA ASP A 194 4.18 -13.06 -18.46
C ASP A 194 3.83 -12.26 -17.19
N PRO A 195 2.56 -11.87 -17.00
CA PRO A 195 2.13 -11.11 -15.84
C PRO A 195 2.32 -11.86 -14.50
N LYS A 196 2.53 -13.17 -14.52
CA LYS A 196 2.89 -13.95 -13.32
C LYS A 196 4.26 -13.57 -12.76
N HIS A 197 5.13 -12.99 -13.56
CA HIS A 197 6.49 -12.65 -13.18
C HIS A 197 6.75 -11.15 -13.15
N ILE A 198 6.18 -10.41 -14.11
CA ILE A 198 6.29 -8.94 -14.21
C ILE A 198 4.90 -8.35 -14.41
N GLY A 199 4.54 -7.40 -13.60
CA GLY A 199 3.27 -6.70 -13.72
C GLY A 199 3.35 -5.29 -13.16
N MET A 200 2.26 -4.83 -12.59
CA MET A 200 2.09 -3.46 -12.14
C MET A 200 1.51 -3.39 -10.73
N CYS A 201 2.12 -2.58 -9.88
CA CYS A 201 1.53 -2.07 -8.66
C CYS A 201 0.76 -0.79 -9.04
N PHE A 202 -0.52 -0.95 -9.38
CA PHE A 202 -1.33 0.14 -9.92
C PHE A 202 -1.73 1.12 -8.82
N ASP A 203 -1.22 2.34 -8.89
CA ASP A 203 -1.54 3.43 -7.97
C ASP A 203 -2.65 4.31 -8.55
N ILE A 204 -3.85 4.21 -7.98
CA ILE A 204 -5.02 4.95 -8.47
C ILE A 204 -4.89 6.46 -8.24
N GLY A 205 -4.23 6.89 -7.15
CA GLY A 205 -4.00 8.31 -6.90
C GLY A 205 -3.13 8.93 -7.99
N HIS A 206 -2.01 8.29 -8.31
CA HIS A 206 -1.15 8.73 -9.40
C HIS A 206 -1.81 8.60 -10.78
N ALA A 207 -2.55 7.53 -11.04
CA ALA A 207 -3.28 7.36 -12.29
C ALA A 207 -4.36 8.44 -12.49
N THR A 208 -5.07 8.83 -11.42
CA THR A 208 -6.06 9.91 -11.46
C THR A 208 -5.38 11.26 -11.71
N LEU A 209 -4.24 11.51 -11.07
CA LEU A 209 -3.49 12.75 -11.22
C LEU A 209 -2.95 12.94 -12.65
N GLU A 210 -2.27 11.93 -13.19
CA GLU A 210 -1.64 11.99 -14.52
C GLU A 210 -2.62 11.73 -15.67
N GLY A 211 -3.61 10.88 -15.44
CA GLY A 211 -4.58 10.49 -16.45
C GLY A 211 -5.80 11.42 -16.53
N GLY A 212 -6.08 12.18 -15.47
CA GLY A 212 -7.29 13.01 -15.41
C GLY A 212 -8.53 12.20 -15.76
N LEU A 213 -9.33 12.65 -16.74
CA LEU A 213 -10.53 11.95 -17.18
C LEU A 213 -10.27 10.59 -17.87
N SER A 214 -9.04 10.31 -18.27
CA SER A 214 -8.67 9.06 -18.96
C SER A 214 -8.17 7.95 -18.03
N TRP A 215 -8.08 8.16 -16.72
CA TRP A 215 -7.65 7.13 -15.78
C TRP A 215 -8.44 5.79 -15.91
N PRO A 216 -9.75 5.76 -16.24
CA PRO A 216 -10.46 4.48 -16.37
C PRO A 216 -9.99 3.64 -17.55
N ILE A 217 -9.52 4.28 -18.63
CA ILE A 217 -8.91 3.56 -19.78
C ILE A 217 -7.56 2.98 -19.36
N GLN A 218 -6.76 3.75 -18.62
CA GLN A 218 -5.47 3.31 -18.09
C GLN A 218 -5.64 2.12 -17.13
N ALA A 219 -6.62 2.18 -16.23
CA ALA A 219 -6.94 1.09 -15.31
C ALA A 219 -7.31 -0.20 -16.06
N ARG A 220 -8.20 -0.13 -17.06
CA ARG A 220 -8.60 -1.28 -17.88
C ARG A 220 -7.44 -1.84 -18.70
N LEU A 221 -6.56 -0.99 -19.24
CA LEU A 221 -5.39 -1.41 -19.99
C LEU A 221 -4.44 -2.25 -19.13
N MET A 222 -4.25 -1.82 -17.86
CA MET A 222 -3.28 -2.42 -16.96
C MET A 222 -3.84 -3.52 -16.05
N GLU A 223 -5.17 -3.70 -15.98
CA GLU A 223 -5.80 -4.69 -15.10
C GLU A 223 -5.24 -6.12 -15.25
N PRO A 224 -4.95 -6.63 -16.46
CA PRO A 224 -4.36 -7.97 -16.63
C PRO A 224 -2.98 -8.13 -15.99
N PHE A 225 -2.31 -7.04 -15.68
CA PHE A 225 -0.96 -6.98 -15.14
C PHE A 225 -0.91 -6.63 -13.65
N TYR A 226 -2.04 -6.46 -12.96
CA TYR A 226 -2.03 -6.04 -11.57
C TYR A 226 -1.37 -7.06 -10.63
N VAL A 227 -0.30 -6.63 -9.97
CA VAL A 227 0.39 -7.33 -8.86
C VAL A 227 -0.21 -6.92 -7.53
N ALA A 228 -0.44 -5.62 -7.38
CA ALA A 228 -1.06 -4.96 -6.25
C ALA A 228 -1.80 -3.71 -6.72
N VAL A 229 -2.72 -3.22 -5.91
CA VAL A 229 -3.36 -1.92 -6.10
C VAL A 229 -2.99 -1.01 -4.93
N TYR A 230 -2.50 0.19 -5.25
CA TYR A 230 -2.11 1.20 -4.28
C TYR A 230 -3.18 2.27 -4.16
N LEU A 231 -3.53 2.58 -2.93
CA LEU A 231 -4.65 3.45 -2.57
C LEU A 231 -4.15 4.68 -1.82
N LYS A 232 -4.25 5.82 -2.45
CA LYS A 232 -4.07 7.15 -1.87
C LYS A 232 -4.92 8.15 -2.63
N ASP A 233 -5.12 9.33 -2.05
CA ASP A 233 -6.00 10.35 -2.60
C ASP A 233 -5.37 11.73 -2.53
N PHE A 234 -5.85 12.68 -3.34
CA PHE A 234 -5.31 14.03 -3.40
C PHE A 234 -6.40 15.05 -3.74
N LEU A 235 -6.15 16.28 -3.32
CA LEU A 235 -6.91 17.47 -3.70
C LEU A 235 -6.04 18.37 -4.59
N TRP A 236 -6.69 19.18 -5.44
CA TRP A 236 -6.01 20.26 -6.10
C TRP A 236 -6.01 21.51 -5.23
N GLU A 237 -4.83 22.02 -4.92
CA GLU A 237 -4.64 23.26 -4.16
C GLU A 237 -4.06 24.36 -5.06
N LYS A 238 -4.61 25.57 -4.94
CA LYS A 238 -4.05 26.75 -5.60
C LYS A 238 -2.94 27.34 -4.75
N THR A 239 -1.72 27.28 -5.25
CA THR A 239 -0.51 27.83 -4.61
C THR A 239 0.05 29.00 -5.40
N ALA A 240 1.12 29.63 -4.91
CA ALA A 240 1.87 30.64 -5.66
C ALA A 240 2.49 30.11 -6.97
N LYS A 241 2.65 28.78 -7.09
CA LYS A 241 3.14 28.10 -8.30
C LYS A 241 2.01 27.59 -9.21
N GLY A 242 0.77 28.03 -9.01
CA GLY A 242 -0.40 27.53 -9.69
C GLY A 242 -1.06 26.34 -8.95
N TRP A 243 -1.87 25.58 -9.67
CA TRP A 243 -2.53 24.40 -9.13
C TRP A 243 -1.50 23.27 -8.88
N GLN A 244 -1.49 22.73 -7.66
CA GLN A 244 -0.62 21.64 -7.24
C GLN A 244 -1.43 20.54 -6.58
N PRO A 245 -1.06 19.24 -6.72
CA PRO A 245 -1.69 18.17 -5.97
C PRO A 245 -1.23 18.21 -4.52
N ALA A 246 -2.16 18.05 -3.59
CA ALA A 246 -1.92 17.86 -2.16
C ALA A 246 -2.54 16.54 -1.74
N TRP A 247 -1.71 15.62 -1.26
CA TRP A 247 -2.19 14.33 -0.76
C TRP A 247 -3.06 14.53 0.48
N CYS A 248 -4.15 13.77 0.58
CA CYS A 248 -5.15 13.86 1.66
C CYS A 248 -5.57 12.47 2.13
N ASN A 249 -6.44 12.43 3.14
CA ASN A 249 -7.06 11.19 3.59
C ASN A 249 -7.82 10.51 2.44
N PHE A 250 -7.79 9.19 2.42
CA PHE A 250 -8.46 8.41 1.39
C PHE A 250 -9.98 8.65 1.38
N GLY A 251 -10.51 8.94 0.19
CA GLY A 251 -11.92 9.25 -0.02
C GLY A 251 -12.33 10.71 0.22
N GLU A 252 -11.37 11.60 0.48
CA GLU A 252 -11.60 13.05 0.62
C GLU A 252 -11.16 13.85 -0.61
N GLY A 253 -10.59 13.19 -1.62
CA GLY A 253 -9.99 13.84 -2.76
C GLY A 253 -10.64 13.53 -4.10
N ALA A 254 -9.81 13.45 -5.14
CA ALA A 254 -10.22 13.31 -6.53
C ALA A 254 -10.41 11.85 -6.97
N VAL A 255 -9.92 10.87 -6.19
CA VAL A 255 -10.07 9.45 -6.51
C VAL A 255 -11.53 9.03 -6.37
N GLN A 256 -12.04 8.33 -7.37
CA GLN A 256 -13.46 7.98 -7.44
C GLN A 256 -13.72 6.56 -6.93
N ARG A 257 -14.76 6.38 -6.12
CA ARG A 257 -15.20 5.08 -5.58
C ARG A 257 -15.44 4.03 -6.68
N ASN A 258 -15.89 4.44 -7.86
CA ASN A 258 -16.16 3.53 -8.98
C ASN A 258 -14.94 2.72 -9.42
N PHE A 259 -13.71 3.15 -9.13
CA PHE A 259 -12.51 2.34 -9.34
C PHE A 259 -12.58 1.01 -8.57
N LEU A 260 -12.94 1.05 -7.28
CA LEU A 260 -13.08 -0.16 -6.46
C LEU A 260 -14.28 -1.02 -6.88
N THR A 261 -15.37 -0.39 -7.34
CA THR A 261 -16.52 -1.11 -7.92
C THR A 261 -16.10 -1.90 -9.16
N ASN A 262 -15.32 -1.28 -10.05
CA ASN A 262 -14.80 -1.94 -11.25
C ASN A 262 -13.80 -3.04 -10.89
N LEU A 263 -12.95 -2.81 -9.89
CA LEU A 263 -11.99 -3.80 -9.41
C LEU A 263 -12.69 -5.05 -8.86
N LYS A 264 -13.83 -4.87 -8.15
CA LYS A 264 -14.69 -5.98 -7.68
C LYS A 264 -15.28 -6.81 -8.82
N ALA A 265 -15.65 -6.16 -9.91
CA ALA A 265 -16.17 -6.83 -11.10
C ALA A 265 -15.09 -7.56 -11.91
N GLY A 266 -13.82 -7.22 -11.69
CA GLY A 266 -12.65 -7.82 -12.34
C GLY A 266 -12.20 -9.13 -11.71
N LYS A 267 -11.02 -9.59 -12.12
CA LYS A 267 -10.41 -10.86 -11.64
C LYS A 267 -9.24 -10.64 -10.69
N PHE A 268 -8.97 -9.40 -10.31
CA PHE A 268 -7.84 -9.10 -9.44
C PHE A 268 -8.04 -9.70 -8.06
N ALA A 269 -7.04 -10.41 -7.56
CA ALA A 269 -7.03 -11.07 -6.24
C ALA A 269 -5.78 -10.74 -5.42
N GLY A 270 -5.00 -9.74 -5.84
CA GLY A 270 -3.80 -9.29 -5.13
C GLY A 270 -4.13 -8.37 -3.94
N PRO A 271 -3.11 -7.92 -3.20
CA PRO A 271 -3.31 -7.03 -2.06
C PRO A 271 -3.67 -5.60 -2.46
N LEU A 272 -4.44 -4.93 -1.59
CA LEU A 272 -4.68 -3.50 -1.60
C LEU A 272 -3.77 -2.83 -0.59
N SER A 273 -2.88 -1.94 -1.01
CA SER A 273 -1.93 -1.25 -0.13
C SER A 273 -2.31 0.21 0.05
N GLN A 274 -2.57 0.64 1.29
CA GLN A 274 -2.83 2.04 1.62
C GLN A 274 -1.52 2.81 1.75
N HIS A 275 -1.43 3.94 1.07
CA HIS A 275 -0.27 4.84 1.05
C HIS A 275 -0.59 6.16 1.75
N HIS A 276 -0.18 6.29 2.99
CA HIS A 276 -0.42 7.48 3.82
C HIS A 276 0.72 8.48 3.64
N GLU A 277 0.64 9.31 2.61
CA GLU A 277 1.72 10.24 2.23
C GLU A 277 1.31 11.73 2.32
N TYR A 278 0.24 12.03 3.05
CA TYR A 278 -0.25 13.39 3.23
C TYR A 278 0.36 14.09 4.46
N LYS A 279 0.50 15.41 4.37
CA LYS A 279 1.14 16.23 5.40
C LYS A 279 0.39 16.24 6.73
N THR A 280 -0.93 16.11 6.68
CA THR A 280 -1.82 16.10 7.84
C THR A 280 -1.94 14.75 8.52
N LEU A 281 -1.08 13.78 8.15
CA LEU A 281 -1.08 12.45 8.77
C LEU A 281 -0.80 12.55 10.28
N GLY A 282 0.02 13.51 10.69
CA GLY A 282 0.43 13.67 12.08
C GLY A 282 1.47 12.64 12.53
N THR A 283 1.64 12.52 13.84
CA THR A 283 2.55 11.56 14.49
C THR A 283 1.87 10.88 15.67
N GLY A 284 2.41 9.76 16.13
CA GLY A 284 1.88 9.06 17.31
C GLY A 284 0.39 8.73 17.19
N ALA A 285 -0.40 9.11 18.19
CA ALA A 285 -1.84 8.80 18.24
C ALA A 285 -2.64 9.43 17.10
N GLU A 286 -2.26 10.63 16.64
CA GLU A 286 -2.91 11.31 15.51
C GLU A 286 -2.70 10.52 14.21
N MET A 287 -1.47 10.07 13.95
CA MET A 287 -1.16 9.21 12.81
C MET A 287 -2.01 7.94 12.81
N ILE A 288 -2.10 7.26 13.96
CA ILE A 288 -2.89 6.04 14.10
C ILE A 288 -4.38 6.31 13.84
N ALA A 289 -4.92 7.41 14.38
CA ALA A 289 -6.31 7.79 14.17
C ALA A 289 -6.61 8.06 12.67
N ASN A 290 -5.73 8.76 11.97
CA ASN A 290 -5.85 9.02 10.55
C ASN A 290 -5.77 7.71 9.73
N MET A 291 -4.86 6.81 10.06
CA MET A 291 -4.74 5.50 9.41
C MET A 291 -6.00 4.64 9.60
N LYS A 292 -6.56 4.61 10.81
CA LYS A 292 -7.84 3.94 11.09
C LYS A 292 -9.01 4.56 10.32
N LYS A 293 -9.04 5.89 10.19
CA LYS A 293 -10.04 6.60 9.39
C LYS A 293 -9.96 6.20 7.92
N ASP A 294 -8.76 6.14 7.34
CA ASP A 294 -8.56 5.75 5.95
C ASP A 294 -8.93 4.28 5.72
N LEU A 295 -8.60 3.39 6.67
CA LEU A 295 -9.03 1.98 6.58
C LEU A 295 -10.55 1.84 6.65
N ALA A 296 -11.21 2.55 7.56
CA ALA A 296 -12.66 2.55 7.68
C ALA A 296 -13.33 3.06 6.38
N LYS A 297 -12.80 4.13 5.77
CA LYS A 297 -13.26 4.65 4.49
C LYS A 297 -13.08 3.65 3.36
N LEU A 298 -11.95 2.96 3.31
CA LEU A 298 -11.73 1.89 2.32
C LEU A 298 -12.74 0.75 2.50
N CYS A 299 -12.96 0.29 3.72
CA CYS A 299 -13.95 -0.75 4.01
C CYS A 299 -15.38 -0.32 3.60
N GLU A 300 -15.75 0.95 3.87
CA GLU A 300 -17.03 1.53 3.39
C GLU A 300 -17.14 1.48 1.86
N TRP A 301 -16.08 1.80 1.14
CA TRP A 301 -16.08 1.78 -0.33
C TRP A 301 -16.08 0.36 -0.91
N LEU A 302 -15.56 -0.60 -0.16
CA LEU A 302 -15.53 -2.01 -0.53
C LEU A 302 -16.86 -2.73 -0.17
N ALA A 303 -17.66 -2.19 0.71
CA ALA A 303 -18.99 -2.73 1.00
C ALA A 303 -19.96 -2.50 -0.17
#